data_1d40a930f7d6a1990bf9a1e60c142477
#
_entry.id   1d40a930f7d6a1990bf9a1e60c142477
#
_cell.length_a   1.000
_cell.length_b   1.000
_cell.length_c   1.000
_cell.angle_alpha   90.00
_cell.angle_beta   90.00
_cell.angle_gamma   90.00
#
_symmetry.space_group_name_H-M   'P 1'
#
loop_
_entity.id
_entity.type
_entity.pdbx_description
1 polymer ?
#
loop_
_entity_poly.entity_id
_entity_poly.type
_entity_poly.pdbx_seq_one_letter_code
_entity_poly.pdbx_strand_id
1 'polypeptide(L)'
;MAETIPFKNLHSREYQGHKKKVHSVAWNCSGTKLASGSVDQTARIWQIEPHGHGKVKDVELKGHTDSVDQLCWDPKHAELIATASGDKTVRLWDARSGKCSQQVELSGENINITYKPDGTHIAVGNRDDELTILDVRKFKPIHKRKFNYEVNEIAWNTGGDMFFLTTGNGTVEVLAYPSLQAVNTLNAHTAGCYCIAIDPLGRYFAVGSADSLVSLWSIKEMLCLRTFTKLEWPVRTISFNHTGDYIASASEDLFIDIANVQTGRSVHQIPCRAAMNSVEWNPKQNLLAFAGDDKNKYQADEGVFRIFGFESAXP
;
A
#
# COMPACT_ATOMS: atom_id res chain seq x y z
N MET A 1 -12.42 -14.12 18.72
CA MET A 1 -11.10 -14.77 18.73
C MET A 1 -10.56 -14.91 17.32
N ALA A 2 -9.27 -14.64 17.15
CA ALA A 2 -8.67 -14.77 15.82
C ALA A 2 -8.61 -16.24 15.41
N GLU A 3 -8.89 -16.49 14.14
CA GLU A 3 -8.75 -17.82 13.58
C GLU A 3 -7.28 -18.19 13.52
N THR A 4 -6.97 -19.43 13.85
CA THR A 4 -5.59 -19.90 13.75
C THR A 4 -5.30 -20.28 12.30
N ILE A 5 -4.32 -19.63 11.73
CA ILE A 5 -3.94 -19.83 10.34
C ILE A 5 -2.62 -20.62 10.32
N PRO A 6 -2.55 -21.73 9.55
CA PRO A 6 -1.32 -22.53 9.51
C PRO A 6 -0.30 -21.92 8.55
N PHE A 7 0.23 -20.76 8.92
CA PHE A 7 1.13 -20.01 8.02
C PHE A 7 2.31 -20.84 7.53
N LYS A 8 2.86 -21.72 8.38
CA LYS A 8 4.05 -22.48 8.00
C LYS A 8 3.77 -23.46 6.86
N ASN A 9 2.50 -23.75 6.59
CA ASN A 9 2.11 -24.67 5.51
C ASN A 9 1.72 -23.94 4.23
N LEU A 10 1.83 -22.62 4.22
CA LEU A 10 1.45 -21.82 3.06
C LEU A 10 2.68 -21.45 2.25
N HIS A 11 2.48 -21.18 0.97
CA HIS A 11 3.56 -20.94 0.03
C HIS A 11 3.35 -19.66 -0.76
N SER A 12 4.43 -19.15 -1.31
CA SER A 12 4.41 -17.99 -2.19
C SER A 12 4.46 -18.43 -3.64
N ARG A 13 3.80 -17.65 -4.50
CA ARG A 13 3.94 -17.76 -5.95
C ARG A 13 4.58 -16.48 -6.46
N GLU A 14 5.39 -16.61 -7.52
CA GLU A 14 6.12 -15.50 -8.09
C GLU A 14 5.51 -15.13 -9.44
N TYR A 15 5.42 -13.83 -9.71
CA TYR A 15 4.84 -13.30 -10.94
C TYR A 15 5.85 -12.38 -11.59
N GLN A 16 6.12 -12.59 -12.87
CA GLN A 16 7.08 -11.81 -13.62
C GLN A 16 6.39 -11.16 -14.81
N GLY A 17 6.81 -9.96 -15.14
CA GLY A 17 6.25 -9.26 -16.28
C GLY A 17 6.83 -7.88 -16.47
N HIS A 18 7.31 -7.30 -15.38
CA HIS A 18 7.93 -5.98 -15.47
C HIS A 18 9.40 -6.10 -15.84
N LYS A 19 9.92 -5.05 -16.48
CA LYS A 19 11.31 -5.00 -16.90
C LYS A 19 12.20 -4.38 -15.86
N LYS A 20 11.63 -3.74 -14.84
CA LYS A 20 12.35 -3.11 -13.77
C LYS A 20 11.59 -3.33 -12.47
N LYS A 21 12.17 -2.85 -11.38
CA LYS A 21 11.62 -3.01 -10.02
C LYS A 21 10.14 -2.68 -9.97
N VAL A 22 9.40 -3.51 -9.21
CA VAL A 22 8.01 -3.24 -8.89
C VAL A 22 7.99 -2.37 -7.64
N HIS A 23 7.46 -1.16 -7.76
CA HIS A 23 7.39 -0.22 -6.66
C HIS A 23 6.27 -0.54 -5.69
N SER A 24 5.12 -0.94 -6.22
CA SER A 24 3.96 -1.12 -5.36
C SER A 24 2.99 -2.12 -5.97
N VAL A 25 2.19 -2.73 -5.10
CA VAL A 25 1.14 -3.67 -5.49
C VAL A 25 -0.14 -3.25 -4.78
N ALA A 26 -1.29 -3.56 -5.39
CA ALA A 26 -2.58 -3.21 -4.81
C ALA A 26 -3.67 -4.16 -5.32
N TRP A 27 -4.52 -4.60 -4.41
CA TRP A 27 -5.66 -5.47 -4.73
C TRP A 27 -6.89 -4.64 -5.04
N ASN A 28 -7.72 -5.12 -5.97
CA ASN A 28 -9.01 -4.47 -6.21
C ASN A 28 -10.01 -4.80 -5.11
N CYS A 29 -11.14 -4.11 -5.10
CA CYS A 29 -12.07 -4.22 -3.98
C CYS A 29 -12.70 -5.61 -3.83
N SER A 30 -12.78 -6.38 -4.91
CA SER A 30 -13.30 -7.75 -4.84
C SER A 30 -12.23 -8.77 -4.49
N GLY A 31 -10.96 -8.39 -4.50
CA GLY A 31 -9.86 -9.31 -4.22
C GLY A 31 -9.53 -10.25 -5.35
N THR A 32 -10.06 -9.99 -6.56
CA THR A 32 -9.88 -10.89 -7.71
C THR A 32 -8.71 -10.50 -8.58
N LYS A 33 -8.27 -9.23 -8.51
CA LYS A 33 -7.19 -8.74 -9.35
C LYS A 33 -6.16 -8.02 -8.51
N LEU A 34 -4.91 -8.14 -8.94
CA LEU A 34 -3.81 -7.41 -8.34
C LEU A 34 -3.19 -6.51 -9.39
N ALA A 35 -2.86 -5.29 -8.99
CA ALA A 35 -2.12 -4.38 -9.84
C ALA A 35 -0.71 -4.22 -9.33
N SER A 36 0.24 -4.13 -10.26
CA SER A 36 1.64 -3.86 -9.94
C SER A 36 2.09 -2.62 -10.69
N GLY A 37 2.78 -1.72 -10.00
CA GLY A 37 3.33 -0.50 -10.60
C GLY A 37 4.84 -0.53 -10.55
N SER A 38 5.50 -0.05 -11.62
CA SER A 38 6.92 -0.32 -11.79
C SER A 38 7.70 0.90 -12.24
N VAL A 39 8.98 0.85 -11.96
CA VAL A 39 9.98 1.77 -12.50
C VAL A 39 10.03 1.69 -14.02
N ASP A 40 9.54 0.60 -14.63
CA ASP A 40 9.51 0.48 -16.09
C ASP A 40 8.43 1.35 -16.73
N GLN A 41 7.75 2.21 -15.96
CA GLN A 41 6.77 3.19 -16.44
C GLN A 41 5.40 2.59 -16.74
N THR A 42 5.20 1.33 -16.39
CA THR A 42 3.91 0.67 -16.61
C THR A 42 3.30 0.20 -15.31
N ALA A 43 2.00 -0.03 -15.36
CA ALA A 43 1.33 -0.86 -14.38
C ALA A 43 0.83 -2.10 -15.11
N ARG A 44 0.60 -3.16 -14.37
CA ARG A 44 0.04 -4.40 -14.92
C ARG A 44 -1.05 -4.90 -14.02
N ILE A 45 -2.08 -5.48 -14.62
CA ILE A 45 -3.23 -6.02 -13.91
C ILE A 45 -3.21 -7.53 -14.08
N TRP A 46 -3.27 -8.25 -12.96
CA TRP A 46 -3.14 -9.70 -12.93
C TRP A 46 -4.41 -10.30 -12.34
N GLN A 47 -5.01 -11.28 -13.04
CA GLN A 47 -6.12 -12.04 -12.50
C GLN A 47 -5.55 -13.11 -11.58
N ILE A 48 -5.96 -13.11 -10.32
CA ILE A 48 -5.39 -14.02 -9.33
C ILE A 48 -6.40 -15.12 -9.02
N GLU A 49 -6.00 -16.38 -9.26
CA GLU A 49 -6.85 -17.54 -9.02
C GLU A 49 -6.27 -18.32 -7.83
N PRO A 50 -6.98 -18.36 -6.70
CA PRO A 50 -6.41 -19.05 -5.53
C PRO A 50 -6.09 -20.52 -5.78
N HIS A 51 -6.84 -21.17 -6.65
CA HIS A 51 -6.65 -22.59 -6.94
C HIS A 51 -6.18 -22.84 -8.37
N GLY A 52 -5.88 -21.79 -9.12
CA GLY A 52 -5.46 -21.93 -10.49
C GLY A 52 -4.01 -22.36 -10.62
N HIS A 53 -3.70 -23.12 -11.65
CA HIS A 53 -2.33 -23.60 -11.90
C HIS A 53 -1.79 -23.17 -13.26
N GLY A 54 -2.56 -22.47 -14.02
CA GLY A 54 -2.13 -22.11 -15.36
C GLY A 54 -1.32 -20.83 -15.40
N LYS A 55 -0.88 -20.50 -16.61
CA LYS A 55 -0.19 -19.24 -16.84
C LYS A 55 -1.16 -18.10 -16.61
N VAL A 56 -0.72 -17.11 -15.83
CA VAL A 56 -1.57 -15.98 -15.50
C VAL A 56 -1.44 -14.92 -16.58
N LYS A 57 -2.57 -14.48 -17.10
CA LYS A 57 -2.59 -13.39 -18.08
C LYS A 57 -2.55 -12.05 -17.36
N ASP A 58 -1.90 -11.09 -17.98
CA ASP A 58 -1.87 -9.74 -17.45
C ASP A 58 -2.28 -8.73 -18.52
N VAL A 59 -2.74 -7.59 -18.05
CA VAL A 59 -3.09 -6.45 -18.90
C VAL A 59 -2.11 -5.33 -18.57
N GLU A 60 -1.42 -4.83 -19.58
CA GLU A 60 -0.45 -3.76 -19.38
C GLU A 60 -1.12 -2.40 -19.49
N LEU A 61 -0.87 -1.52 -18.52
CA LEU A 61 -1.35 -0.14 -18.54
C LEU A 61 -0.17 0.74 -18.93
N LYS A 62 -0.19 1.20 -20.16
CA LYS A 62 0.93 1.89 -20.77
C LYS A 62 0.56 3.33 -21.09
N GLY A 63 1.42 4.27 -20.77
CA GLY A 63 1.18 5.67 -21.05
C GLY A 63 1.96 6.64 -20.19
N HIS A 64 2.27 6.23 -18.96
CA HIS A 64 3.13 7.07 -18.12
C HIS A 64 4.54 7.15 -18.72
N THR A 65 5.20 8.28 -18.50
CA THR A 65 6.55 8.51 -19.02
C THR A 65 7.61 8.55 -17.94
N ASP A 66 7.26 8.13 -16.75
CA ASP A 66 8.19 7.95 -15.63
C ASP A 66 7.63 6.82 -14.78
N SER A 67 8.33 6.43 -13.74
CA SER A 67 7.92 5.29 -12.92
C SER A 67 6.52 5.48 -12.35
N VAL A 68 5.81 4.35 -12.24
CA VAL A 68 4.51 4.31 -11.56
C VAL A 68 4.81 3.99 -10.11
N ASP A 69 4.67 5.00 -9.24
CA ASP A 69 5.13 4.87 -7.87
C ASP A 69 4.11 4.25 -6.94
N GLN A 70 2.83 4.53 -7.18
CA GLN A 70 1.79 3.96 -6.33
C GLN A 70 0.51 3.87 -7.13
N LEU A 71 -0.38 2.95 -6.72
CA LEU A 71 -1.66 2.79 -7.39
C LEU A 71 -2.73 2.44 -6.36
N CYS A 72 -3.97 2.75 -6.69
CA CYS A 72 -5.09 2.50 -5.80
C CYS A 72 -6.35 2.24 -6.62
N TRP A 73 -7.04 1.17 -6.28
CA TRP A 73 -8.27 0.79 -6.96
C TRP A 73 -9.46 1.56 -6.39
N ASP A 74 -10.44 1.80 -7.23
CA ASP A 74 -11.72 2.37 -6.80
C ASP A 74 -12.37 1.42 -5.80
N PRO A 75 -12.74 1.89 -4.61
CA PRO A 75 -13.31 1.00 -3.60
C PRO A 75 -14.70 0.48 -3.95
N LYS A 76 -15.37 1.07 -4.95
CA LYS A 76 -16.72 0.68 -5.34
C LYS A 76 -16.78 -0.01 -6.71
N HIS A 77 -15.71 0.08 -7.51
CA HIS A 77 -15.71 -0.47 -8.87
C HIS A 77 -14.45 -1.31 -9.07
N ALA A 78 -14.63 -2.61 -9.19
CA ALA A 78 -13.51 -3.55 -9.23
C ALA A 78 -12.64 -3.42 -10.49
N GLU A 79 -13.12 -2.71 -11.52
CA GLU A 79 -12.39 -2.59 -12.77
C GLU A 79 -11.75 -1.22 -13.00
N LEU A 80 -11.81 -0.33 -12.01
CA LEU A 80 -11.23 1.01 -12.16
C LEU A 80 -10.07 1.18 -11.20
N ILE A 81 -8.95 1.68 -11.73
CA ILE A 81 -7.75 1.88 -10.93
C ILE A 81 -7.09 3.19 -11.29
N ALA A 82 -6.54 3.86 -10.28
CA ALA A 82 -5.81 5.11 -10.46
C ALA A 82 -4.33 4.88 -10.20
N THR A 83 -3.48 5.54 -10.99
CA THR A 83 -2.03 5.44 -10.86
C THR A 83 -1.41 6.81 -10.67
N ALA A 84 -0.35 6.86 -9.85
CA ALA A 84 0.40 8.07 -9.59
C ALA A 84 1.83 7.86 -10.08
N SER A 85 2.36 8.84 -10.82
CA SER A 85 3.63 8.67 -11.47
C SER A 85 4.55 9.86 -11.24
N GLY A 86 5.85 9.60 -11.35
CA GLY A 86 6.86 10.64 -11.36
C GLY A 86 6.73 11.57 -12.55
N ASP A 87 5.94 11.23 -13.56
CA ASP A 87 5.70 12.12 -14.71
C ASP A 87 4.73 13.25 -14.37
N LYS A 88 4.31 13.35 -13.10
CA LYS A 88 3.43 14.39 -12.55
C LYS A 88 1.96 14.18 -12.88
N THR A 89 1.62 13.07 -13.55
CA THR A 89 0.21 12.80 -13.87
C THR A 89 -0.37 11.77 -12.92
N VAL A 90 -1.70 11.85 -12.80
CA VAL A 90 -2.52 10.79 -12.23
C VAL A 90 -3.42 10.33 -13.36
N ARG A 91 -3.53 9.03 -13.54
CA ARG A 91 -4.34 8.44 -14.60
C ARG A 91 -5.35 7.48 -14.00
N LEU A 92 -6.51 7.44 -14.63
CA LEU A 92 -7.58 6.49 -14.29
C LEU A 92 -7.72 5.52 -15.45
N TRP A 93 -7.73 4.23 -15.14
CA TRP A 93 -7.68 3.17 -16.14
C TRP A 93 -8.83 2.19 -15.97
N ASP A 94 -9.30 1.64 -17.09
CA ASP A 94 -10.17 0.49 -17.10
C ASP A 94 -9.30 -0.77 -17.12
N ALA A 95 -9.39 -1.58 -16.07
CA ALA A 95 -8.49 -2.72 -15.92
C ALA A 95 -8.79 -3.85 -16.91
N ARG A 96 -9.99 -3.91 -17.47
CA ARG A 96 -10.30 -4.95 -18.45
C ARG A 96 -9.65 -4.66 -19.79
N SER A 97 -9.82 -3.44 -20.27
CA SER A 97 -9.33 -3.08 -21.59
C SER A 97 -7.91 -2.56 -21.58
N GLY A 98 -7.44 -2.08 -20.43
CA GLY A 98 -6.14 -1.45 -20.32
C GLY A 98 -6.12 -0.01 -20.80
N LYS A 99 -7.28 0.58 -21.06
CA LYS A 99 -7.35 1.94 -21.60
C LYS A 99 -7.42 2.98 -20.50
N CYS A 100 -6.69 4.08 -20.72
CA CYS A 100 -6.74 5.24 -19.83
C CYS A 100 -7.98 6.06 -20.16
N SER A 101 -8.85 6.26 -19.18
CA SER A 101 -10.09 7.00 -19.39
C SER A 101 -9.98 8.45 -18.98
N GLN A 102 -9.09 8.78 -18.04
CA GLN A 102 -8.92 10.15 -17.54
C GLN A 102 -7.47 10.35 -17.16
N GLN A 103 -7.00 11.59 -17.27
CA GLN A 103 -5.70 11.92 -16.73
C GLN A 103 -5.68 13.39 -16.34
N VAL A 104 -4.81 13.71 -15.38
CA VAL A 104 -4.62 15.08 -14.94
C VAL A 104 -3.16 15.26 -14.57
N GLU A 105 -2.59 16.41 -14.95
CA GLU A 105 -1.23 16.74 -14.56
C GLU A 105 -1.27 17.61 -13.30
N LEU A 106 -0.45 17.25 -12.32
CA LEU A 106 -0.36 18.01 -11.07
C LEU A 106 0.99 18.71 -11.00
N SER A 107 1.27 19.35 -9.86
CA SER A 107 2.41 20.27 -9.79
C SER A 107 3.74 19.58 -9.53
N GLY A 108 3.75 18.31 -9.10
CA GLY A 108 5.01 17.65 -8.77
C GLY A 108 4.98 16.17 -9.06
N GLU A 109 6.11 15.51 -8.79
CA GLU A 109 6.22 14.08 -8.96
C GLU A 109 5.38 13.38 -7.91
N ASN A 110 4.40 12.60 -8.34
CA ASN A 110 3.43 11.99 -7.45
C ASN A 110 3.98 10.69 -6.89
N ILE A 111 3.88 10.53 -5.57
CA ILE A 111 4.42 9.35 -4.89
C ILE A 111 3.39 8.59 -4.07
N ASN A 112 2.26 9.21 -3.75
CA ASN A 112 1.19 8.57 -2.96
C ASN A 112 -0.14 8.80 -3.63
N ILE A 113 -1.02 7.79 -3.58
CA ILE A 113 -2.37 7.95 -4.10
C ILE A 113 -3.30 7.03 -3.30
N THR A 114 -4.46 7.56 -2.88
CA THR A 114 -5.41 6.76 -2.13
C THR A 114 -6.82 7.31 -2.32
N TYR A 115 -7.76 6.42 -2.64
CA TYR A 115 -9.17 6.77 -2.77
C TYR A 115 -9.80 6.98 -1.40
N LYS A 116 -10.64 8.00 -1.30
CA LYS A 116 -11.56 8.11 -0.18
C LYS A 116 -12.48 6.89 -0.20
N PRO A 117 -12.81 6.31 0.96
CA PRO A 117 -13.58 5.05 0.95
C PRO A 117 -14.92 5.08 0.23
N ASP A 118 -15.56 6.23 0.09
CA ASP A 118 -16.82 6.30 -0.63
C ASP A 118 -16.64 6.42 -2.15
N GLY A 119 -15.38 6.49 -2.62
CA GLY A 119 -15.08 6.50 -4.04
C GLY A 119 -15.21 7.85 -4.73
N THR A 120 -15.54 8.92 -4.00
CA THR A 120 -15.81 10.21 -4.62
C THR A 120 -14.58 11.07 -4.83
N HIS A 121 -13.55 10.87 -4.03
CA HIS A 121 -12.33 11.70 -4.09
C HIS A 121 -11.10 10.83 -4.06
N ILE A 122 -10.00 11.38 -4.58
CA ILE A 122 -8.69 10.73 -4.53
C ILE A 122 -7.70 11.71 -3.92
N ALA A 123 -6.92 11.25 -2.97
CA ALA A 123 -5.83 12.05 -2.39
C ALA A 123 -4.52 11.65 -3.04
N VAL A 124 -3.73 12.64 -3.43
CA VAL A 124 -2.44 12.44 -4.09
C VAL A 124 -1.38 13.25 -3.36
N GLY A 125 -0.28 12.61 -2.97
CA GLY A 125 0.85 13.29 -2.37
C GLY A 125 2.04 13.28 -3.31
N ASN A 126 2.84 14.33 -3.28
CA ASN A 126 4.00 14.40 -4.17
C ASN A 126 5.30 14.64 -3.40
N ARG A 127 6.41 14.67 -4.14
CA ARG A 127 7.73 14.82 -3.54
C ARG A 127 7.98 16.22 -2.97
N ASP A 128 7.15 17.18 -3.31
CA ASP A 128 7.28 18.55 -2.79
C ASP A 128 6.41 18.78 -1.55
N ASP A 129 5.94 17.70 -0.94
CA ASP A 129 5.12 17.74 0.27
C ASP A 129 3.81 18.48 0.05
N GLU A 130 3.23 18.30 -1.12
CA GLU A 130 1.94 18.83 -1.47
C GLU A 130 0.91 17.72 -1.50
N LEU A 131 -0.28 18.04 -1.01
CA LEU A 131 -1.43 17.15 -1.04
C LEU A 131 -2.47 17.75 -1.97
N THR A 132 -2.93 16.98 -2.95
CA THR A 132 -3.99 17.39 -3.85
C THR A 132 -5.15 16.41 -3.70
N ILE A 133 -6.36 16.93 -3.60
CA ILE A 133 -7.56 16.11 -3.60
C ILE A 133 -8.24 16.29 -4.95
N LEU A 134 -8.51 15.18 -5.62
CA LEU A 134 -9.20 15.18 -6.92
C LEU A 134 -10.65 14.78 -6.72
N ASP A 135 -11.54 15.44 -7.44
CA ASP A 135 -12.90 14.97 -7.59
C ASP A 135 -12.88 13.88 -8.67
N VAL A 136 -13.34 12.67 -8.34
CA VAL A 136 -13.20 11.54 -9.25
C VAL A 136 -14.05 11.71 -10.49
N ARG A 137 -15.26 12.23 -10.32
CA ARG A 137 -16.19 12.37 -11.42
C ARG A 137 -15.69 13.32 -12.49
N LYS A 138 -15.16 14.50 -12.07
CA LYS A 138 -14.63 15.49 -13.02
C LYS A 138 -13.15 15.28 -13.31
N PHE A 139 -12.49 14.53 -12.47
CA PHE A 139 -11.06 14.26 -12.50
C PHE A 139 -10.25 15.54 -12.49
N LYS A 140 -10.57 16.42 -11.55
CA LYS A 140 -9.92 17.71 -11.37
C LYS A 140 -9.64 17.97 -9.90
N PRO A 141 -8.59 18.74 -9.58
CA PRO A 141 -8.33 19.11 -8.20
C PRO A 141 -9.44 19.95 -7.60
N ILE A 142 -9.81 19.64 -6.35
CA ILE A 142 -10.75 20.45 -5.59
C ILE A 142 -10.14 21.04 -4.32
N HIS A 143 -9.04 20.46 -3.83
CA HIS A 143 -8.29 21.00 -2.69
C HIS A 143 -6.82 20.80 -2.95
N LYS A 144 -6.02 21.71 -2.39
CA LYS A 144 -4.56 21.57 -2.44
C LYS A 144 -3.98 22.17 -1.17
N ARG A 145 -3.03 21.45 -0.55
CA ARG A 145 -2.31 21.92 0.62
C ARG A 145 -0.82 21.65 0.45
N LYS A 146 0.01 22.62 0.80
CA LYS A 146 1.44 22.39 0.89
C LYS A 146 1.82 22.41 2.36
N PHE A 147 2.62 21.43 2.76
CA PHE A 147 3.04 21.31 4.15
C PHE A 147 4.49 21.78 4.28
N ASN A 148 4.84 22.26 5.47
CA ASN A 148 6.20 22.70 5.74
C ASN A 148 7.02 21.62 6.45
N TYR A 149 6.60 20.38 6.29
CA TYR A 149 7.34 19.21 6.79
C TYR A 149 7.25 18.10 5.74
N GLU A 150 8.15 17.14 5.84
CA GLU A 150 8.18 16.03 4.92
C GLU A 150 6.97 15.13 5.17
N VAL A 151 6.21 14.84 4.12
CA VAL A 151 5.06 13.95 4.18
C VAL A 151 5.42 12.67 3.45
N ASN A 152 5.39 11.54 4.16
CA ASN A 152 5.83 10.27 3.58
C ASN A 152 4.68 9.40 3.08
N GLU A 153 3.58 9.32 3.84
CA GLU A 153 2.44 8.53 3.39
C GLU A 153 1.15 9.15 3.91
N ILE A 154 0.06 8.87 3.20
CA ILE A 154 -1.23 9.45 3.48
C ILE A 154 -2.28 8.33 3.54
N ALA A 155 -3.30 8.53 4.37
CA ALA A 155 -4.37 7.51 4.50
C ALA A 155 -5.66 8.16 4.99
N TRP A 156 -6.79 7.58 4.58
CA TRP A 156 -8.11 7.96 5.06
C TRP A 156 -8.53 7.02 6.18
N ASN A 157 -9.34 7.52 7.12
CA ASN A 157 -10.04 6.58 8.00
C ASN A 157 -11.18 5.92 7.22
N THR A 158 -11.79 4.89 7.80
CA THR A 158 -12.83 4.15 7.07
C THR A 158 -14.08 4.97 6.81
N GLY A 159 -14.36 5.97 7.65
CA GLY A 159 -15.51 6.85 7.45
C GLY A 159 -15.29 7.96 6.44
N GLY A 160 -14.02 8.23 6.10
CA GLY A 160 -13.72 9.27 5.12
C GLY A 160 -13.80 10.69 5.64
N ASP A 161 -13.99 10.89 6.94
CA ASP A 161 -14.06 12.22 7.53
C ASP A 161 -12.76 12.62 8.24
N MET A 162 -11.76 11.78 8.17
CA MET A 162 -10.48 12.00 8.82
C MET A 162 -9.35 11.50 7.92
N PHE A 163 -8.23 12.18 7.99
CA PHE A 163 -7.12 11.92 7.09
C PHE A 163 -5.82 11.97 7.88
N PHE A 164 -4.91 11.03 7.58
CA PHE A 164 -3.67 10.90 8.34
C PHE A 164 -2.47 11.12 7.43
N LEU A 165 -1.46 11.84 7.94
CA LEU A 165 -0.18 12.03 7.25
C LEU A 165 0.94 11.54 8.17
N THR A 166 1.86 10.73 7.64
CA THR A 166 3.09 10.43 8.36
C THR A 166 4.15 11.45 7.96
N THR A 167 4.95 11.89 8.91
CA THR A 167 5.90 12.98 8.64
C THR A 167 7.33 12.59 8.95
N GLY A 168 8.27 13.33 8.36
CA GLY A 168 9.69 13.14 8.62
C GLY A 168 10.10 13.51 10.03
N ASN A 169 9.24 14.18 10.78
CA ASN A 169 9.51 14.58 12.17
C ASN A 169 9.14 13.52 13.19
N GLY A 170 8.61 12.38 12.75
CA GLY A 170 8.20 11.32 13.67
C GLY A 170 6.78 11.48 14.16
N THR A 171 6.00 12.37 13.56
CA THR A 171 4.62 12.59 13.95
C THR A 171 3.66 11.97 12.95
N VAL A 172 2.42 11.81 13.40
CA VAL A 172 1.27 11.59 12.54
C VAL A 172 0.38 12.80 12.70
N GLU A 173 0.11 13.48 11.59
CA GLU A 173 -0.81 14.62 11.60
C GLU A 173 -2.17 14.11 11.24
N VAL A 174 -3.17 14.48 12.04
CA VAL A 174 -4.56 14.06 11.81
C VAL A 174 -5.34 15.29 11.37
N LEU A 175 -5.95 15.19 10.20
CA LEU A 175 -6.71 16.30 9.61
C LEU A 175 -8.17 15.92 9.51
N ALA A 176 -9.05 16.88 9.75
CA ALA A 176 -10.46 16.70 9.46
C ALA A 176 -10.69 16.80 7.96
N TYR A 177 -11.66 16.09 7.43
CA TYR A 177 -12.02 16.20 6.03
C TYR A 177 -13.49 16.54 5.91
N PRO A 178 -13.90 17.46 5.03
CA PRO A 178 -13.12 18.02 3.91
C PRO A 178 -12.31 19.27 4.20
N SER A 179 -12.31 19.80 5.42
CA SER A 179 -11.65 21.06 5.68
C SER A 179 -10.12 20.97 5.57
N LEU A 180 -9.55 19.79 5.79
CA LEU A 180 -8.10 19.55 5.85
C LEU A 180 -7.42 20.34 6.98
N GLN A 181 -8.19 20.70 7.99
CA GLN A 181 -7.62 21.38 9.15
C GLN A 181 -7.05 20.37 10.13
N ALA A 182 -5.89 20.69 10.70
CA ALA A 182 -5.26 19.83 11.67
C ALA A 182 -6.09 19.73 12.93
N VAL A 183 -6.39 18.53 13.37
CA VAL A 183 -7.14 18.33 14.61
C VAL A 183 -6.30 17.63 15.67
N ASN A 184 -5.18 17.06 15.29
CA ASN A 184 -4.30 16.40 16.26
C ASN A 184 -2.91 16.21 15.65
N THR A 185 -1.91 16.23 16.51
CA THR A 185 -0.54 15.87 16.15
C THR A 185 -0.11 14.80 17.13
N LEU A 186 0.21 13.61 16.62
CA LEU A 186 0.60 12.49 17.48
C LEU A 186 2.10 12.32 17.36
N ASN A 187 2.80 12.36 18.52
CA ASN A 187 4.24 12.16 18.57
C ASN A 187 4.49 10.65 18.61
N ALA A 188 4.52 10.05 17.43
CA ALA A 188 4.46 8.61 17.31
C ALA A 188 5.81 7.92 17.50
N HIS A 189 6.89 8.55 17.00
CA HIS A 189 8.20 7.89 16.98
C HIS A 189 9.31 8.91 17.19
N THR A 190 10.49 8.40 17.55
CA THR A 190 11.66 9.26 17.75
C THR A 190 12.39 9.56 16.45
N ALA A 191 11.99 8.91 15.35
CA ALA A 191 12.55 9.13 14.02
C ALA A 191 11.41 9.25 13.04
N GLY A 192 11.70 9.59 11.80
CA GLY A 192 10.68 9.83 10.79
C GLY A 192 9.70 8.67 10.63
N CYS A 193 8.44 9.00 10.41
CA CYS A 193 7.41 8.00 10.15
C CYS A 193 7.31 7.81 8.64
N TYR A 194 7.41 6.56 8.20
CA TYR A 194 7.51 6.26 6.76
C TYR A 194 6.22 5.73 6.16
N CYS A 195 5.42 5.01 6.93
CA CYS A 195 4.25 4.37 6.36
C CYS A 195 3.13 4.26 7.38
N ILE A 196 1.92 4.07 6.87
CA ILE A 196 0.74 3.96 7.71
C ILE A 196 -0.23 2.99 7.06
N ALA A 197 -0.94 2.24 7.88
CA ALA A 197 -2.00 1.36 7.41
C ALA A 197 -3.20 1.49 8.34
N ILE A 198 -4.39 1.33 7.76
CA ILE A 198 -5.65 1.45 8.50
C ILE A 198 -6.27 0.06 8.61
N ASP A 199 -6.66 -0.32 9.81
CA ASP A 199 -7.41 -1.54 10.07
C ASP A 199 -8.71 -1.51 9.27
N PRO A 200 -9.03 -2.54 8.49
CA PRO A 200 -10.25 -2.48 7.67
C PRO A 200 -11.54 -2.41 8.48
N LEU A 201 -11.50 -2.78 9.76
CA LEU A 201 -12.67 -2.63 10.64
C LEU A 201 -12.73 -1.24 11.28
N GLY A 202 -11.74 -0.39 11.03
CA GLY A 202 -11.77 0.98 11.51
C GLY A 202 -11.37 1.20 12.95
N ARG A 203 -10.82 0.19 13.62
CA ARG A 203 -10.47 0.29 15.05
C ARG A 203 -9.10 0.91 15.27
N TYR A 204 -8.15 0.60 14.38
CA TYR A 204 -6.75 0.91 14.60
C TYR A 204 -6.11 1.50 13.35
N PHE A 205 -4.99 2.20 13.57
CA PHE A 205 -4.03 2.42 12.51
C PHE A 205 -2.65 2.05 13.03
N ALA A 206 -1.75 1.71 12.12
CA ALA A 206 -0.39 1.34 12.47
C ALA A 206 0.58 2.21 11.70
N VAL A 207 1.69 2.56 12.34
CA VAL A 207 2.68 3.49 11.77
C VAL A 207 4.05 2.82 11.82
N GLY A 208 4.74 2.81 10.68
CA GLY A 208 6.10 2.29 10.60
C GLY A 208 7.11 3.41 10.49
N SER A 209 8.25 3.24 11.15
CA SER A 209 9.19 4.34 11.33
C SER A 209 10.62 3.96 11.00
N ALA A 210 11.42 5.00 10.79
CA ALA A 210 12.86 4.86 10.62
C ALA A 210 13.55 4.27 11.84
N ASP A 211 12.88 4.28 13.01
CA ASP A 211 13.45 3.66 14.22
C ASP A 211 13.22 2.16 14.27
N SER A 212 12.68 1.57 13.21
CA SER A 212 12.44 0.13 13.05
C SER A 212 11.24 -0.40 13.80
N LEU A 213 10.47 0.46 14.43
CA LEU A 213 9.28 0.07 15.19
C LEU A 213 8.02 0.30 14.37
N VAL A 214 7.02 -0.53 14.65
CA VAL A 214 5.67 -0.31 14.19
C VAL A 214 4.83 -0.03 15.42
N SER A 215 4.10 1.08 15.44
CA SER A 215 3.21 1.42 16.55
C SER A 215 1.76 1.22 16.14
N LEU A 216 0.96 0.72 17.06
CA LEU A 216 -0.47 0.46 16.85
C LEU A 216 -1.26 1.46 17.69
N TRP A 217 -2.21 2.13 17.04
CA TRP A 217 -2.98 3.22 17.66
C TRP A 217 -4.46 2.97 17.60
N SER A 218 -5.17 3.34 18.66
CA SER A 218 -6.62 3.36 18.64
C SER A 218 -7.10 4.59 17.85
N ILE A 219 -7.94 4.38 16.84
CA ILE A 219 -8.52 5.52 16.12
C ILE A 219 -9.48 6.30 17.01
N LYS A 220 -10.27 5.59 17.81
CA LYS A 220 -11.23 6.22 18.67
C LYS A 220 -10.56 7.11 19.72
N GLU A 221 -9.50 6.62 20.34
CA GLU A 221 -8.90 7.31 21.47
C GLU A 221 -7.63 8.08 21.12
N MET A 222 -7.07 7.81 19.93
CA MET A 222 -5.81 8.44 19.49
C MET A 222 -4.68 8.21 20.47
N LEU A 223 -4.61 6.98 20.99
CA LEU A 223 -3.57 6.56 21.93
C LEU A 223 -2.84 5.37 21.36
N CYS A 224 -1.55 5.29 21.65
CA CYS A 224 -0.72 4.16 21.24
C CYS A 224 -1.00 2.97 22.17
N LEU A 225 -1.32 1.83 21.56
CA LEU A 225 -1.69 0.63 22.30
C LEU A 225 -0.50 -0.31 22.50
N ARG A 226 0.36 -0.43 21.50
CA ARG A 226 1.53 -1.30 21.55
C ARG A 226 2.47 -1.00 20.41
N THR A 227 3.66 -1.61 20.47
CA THR A 227 4.62 -1.57 19.39
C THR A 227 5.01 -2.99 19.00
N PHE A 228 5.43 -3.13 17.73
CA PHE A 228 5.94 -4.39 17.18
C PHE A 228 7.43 -4.17 16.91
N THR A 229 8.26 -5.09 17.38
CA THR A 229 9.69 -4.86 17.48
C THR A 229 10.56 -5.85 16.73
N LYS A 230 9.97 -6.68 15.86
CA LYS A 230 10.75 -7.74 15.20
C LYS A 230 11.74 -7.23 14.15
N LEU A 231 11.42 -6.13 13.49
CA LEU A 231 12.29 -5.60 12.44
C LEU A 231 13.47 -4.85 13.06
N GLU A 232 14.59 -4.87 12.35
CA GLU A 232 15.80 -4.18 12.81
C GLU A 232 16.21 -3.04 11.90
N TRP A 233 15.51 -2.87 10.78
CA TRP A 233 15.76 -1.80 9.82
C TRP A 233 14.54 -0.91 9.70
N PRO A 234 14.70 0.31 9.18
CA PRO A 234 13.53 1.19 9.00
C PRO A 234 12.39 0.49 8.29
N VAL A 235 11.19 0.69 8.82
CA VAL A 235 9.99 0.03 8.33
C VAL A 235 9.52 0.72 7.07
N ARG A 236 9.42 -0.02 5.97
CA ARG A 236 9.04 0.55 4.68
C ARG A 236 7.56 0.44 4.37
N THR A 237 6.90 -0.63 4.86
CA THR A 237 5.54 -0.90 4.41
C THR A 237 4.84 -1.78 5.44
N ILE A 238 3.53 -1.57 5.62
CA ILE A 238 2.72 -2.32 6.57
C ILE A 238 1.32 -2.51 6.00
N SER A 239 0.63 -3.57 6.43
CA SER A 239 -0.72 -3.85 5.94
C SER A 239 -1.45 -4.74 6.93
N PHE A 240 -2.74 -4.45 7.20
CA PHE A 240 -3.62 -5.31 7.99
C PHE A 240 -4.31 -6.31 7.07
N ASN A 241 -4.53 -7.54 7.57
CA ASN A 241 -5.31 -8.48 6.78
C ASN A 241 -6.80 -8.11 6.86
N HIS A 242 -7.62 -8.82 6.07
CA HIS A 242 -9.02 -8.44 5.91
C HIS A 242 -9.84 -8.54 7.19
N THR A 243 -9.43 -9.36 8.15
CA THR A 243 -10.15 -9.45 9.42
C THR A 243 -9.61 -8.47 10.47
N GLY A 244 -8.47 -7.84 10.18
CA GLY A 244 -7.81 -6.99 11.16
C GLY A 244 -7.08 -7.77 12.25
N ASP A 245 -7.00 -9.08 12.14
CA ASP A 245 -6.35 -9.92 13.16
C ASP A 245 -4.84 -9.97 13.01
N TYR A 246 -4.33 -9.75 11.81
CA TYR A 246 -2.90 -9.86 11.54
C TYR A 246 -2.39 -8.62 10.83
N ILE A 247 -1.12 -8.32 11.11
CA ILE A 247 -0.45 -7.18 10.47
C ILE A 247 0.87 -7.67 9.89
N ALA A 248 1.14 -7.30 8.65
CA ALA A 248 2.41 -7.59 7.98
C ALA A 248 3.24 -6.33 7.94
N SER A 249 4.54 -6.46 8.20
CA SER A 249 5.46 -5.33 8.11
C SER A 249 6.75 -5.79 7.46
N ALA A 250 7.39 -4.87 6.72
CA ALA A 250 8.59 -5.20 5.97
C ALA A 250 9.53 -4.02 5.89
N SER A 251 10.80 -4.34 5.62
CA SER A 251 11.90 -3.39 5.68
C SER A 251 13.04 -3.90 4.81
N GLU A 252 14.26 -3.49 5.13
CA GLU A 252 15.46 -4.09 4.54
C GLU A 252 15.83 -5.41 5.21
N ASP A 253 15.17 -5.77 6.30
CA ASP A 253 15.29 -7.12 6.84
C ASP A 253 14.89 -8.12 5.75
N LEU A 254 15.51 -9.29 5.75
CA LEU A 254 15.25 -10.29 4.71
C LEU A 254 14.11 -11.21 5.11
N PHE A 255 13.05 -10.62 5.63
CA PHE A 255 11.80 -11.33 5.92
C PHE A 255 10.69 -10.31 6.09
N ILE A 256 9.46 -10.78 5.87
CA ILE A 256 8.25 -10.03 6.23
C ILE A 256 7.74 -10.62 7.52
N ASP A 257 7.48 -9.77 8.51
CA ASP A 257 6.93 -10.23 9.78
C ASP A 257 5.42 -10.21 9.72
N ILE A 258 4.78 -11.30 10.15
CA ILE A 258 3.33 -11.34 10.34
C ILE A 258 3.09 -11.47 11.83
N ALA A 259 2.36 -10.52 12.40
CA ALA A 259 2.10 -10.48 13.84
C ALA A 259 0.60 -10.47 14.12
N ASN A 260 0.25 -11.04 15.27
CA ASN A 260 -1.13 -10.98 15.75
C ASN A 260 -1.37 -9.60 16.35
N VAL A 261 -2.42 -8.91 15.87
CA VAL A 261 -2.68 -7.54 16.28
C VAL A 261 -3.03 -7.44 17.75
N GLN A 262 -3.81 -8.39 18.28
CA GLN A 262 -4.28 -8.33 19.67
C GLN A 262 -3.17 -8.62 20.66
N THR A 263 -2.30 -9.58 20.37
CA THR A 263 -1.26 -9.98 21.31
C THR A 263 0.06 -9.27 21.07
N GLY A 264 0.28 -8.75 19.85
CA GLY A 264 1.56 -8.15 19.47
C GLY A 264 2.62 -9.17 19.10
N ARG A 265 2.31 -10.46 19.13
CA ARG A 265 3.32 -11.52 18.92
C ARG A 265 3.49 -11.81 17.44
N SER A 266 4.74 -11.96 17.04
CA SER A 266 5.06 -12.46 15.72
C SER A 266 4.59 -13.90 15.59
N VAL A 267 3.84 -14.22 14.53
CA VAL A 267 3.33 -15.58 14.32
C VAL A 267 3.98 -16.25 13.12
N HIS A 268 4.58 -15.49 12.22
CA HIS A 268 5.25 -16.08 11.06
C HIS A 268 6.18 -15.06 10.44
N GLN A 269 7.25 -15.54 9.81
CA GLN A 269 8.15 -14.68 9.05
C GLN A 269 8.31 -15.28 7.66
N ILE A 270 8.03 -14.50 6.64
CA ILE A 270 8.17 -14.93 5.25
C ILE A 270 9.58 -14.57 4.80
N PRO A 271 10.44 -15.56 4.46
CA PRO A 271 11.79 -15.21 4.02
C PRO A 271 11.76 -14.47 2.70
N CYS A 272 12.64 -13.49 2.57
CA CYS A 272 12.77 -12.69 1.35
C CYS A 272 14.21 -12.65 0.93
N ARG A 273 14.44 -12.49 -0.38
CA ARG A 273 15.81 -12.39 -0.91
C ARG A 273 16.30 -10.95 -0.96
N ALA A 274 15.42 -10.00 -0.71
CA ALA A 274 15.74 -8.58 -0.83
C ALA A 274 14.82 -7.77 0.07
N ALA A 275 15.16 -6.49 0.24
CA ALA A 275 14.30 -5.54 0.95
C ALA A 275 12.96 -5.42 0.23
N MET A 276 11.89 -5.36 0.99
CA MET A 276 10.54 -5.24 0.42
C MET A 276 10.03 -3.81 0.58
N ASN A 277 9.37 -3.30 -0.46
CA ASN A 277 8.84 -1.93 -0.48
C ASN A 277 7.34 -1.87 -0.32
N SER A 278 6.65 -2.96 -0.61
CA SER A 278 5.19 -2.94 -0.63
C SER A 278 4.68 -4.29 -0.17
N VAL A 279 3.79 -4.28 0.81
CA VAL A 279 3.06 -5.47 1.23
C VAL A 279 1.58 -5.09 1.28
N GLU A 280 0.70 -5.96 0.74
CA GLU A 280 -0.72 -5.67 0.72
C GLU A 280 -1.51 -6.97 0.87
N TRP A 281 -2.30 -7.03 1.93
CA TRP A 281 -3.21 -8.15 2.12
C TRP A 281 -4.42 -8.01 1.21
N ASN A 282 -4.88 -9.13 0.69
CA ASN A 282 -6.12 -9.22 -0.08
C ASN A 282 -7.30 -8.80 0.81
N PRO A 283 -8.27 -8.03 0.28
CA PRO A 283 -9.39 -7.58 1.12
C PRO A 283 -10.41 -8.66 1.46
N LYS A 284 -10.28 -9.87 0.90
CA LYS A 284 -11.28 -10.93 1.10
C LYS A 284 -10.69 -12.21 1.67
N GLN A 285 -9.40 -12.44 1.54
CA GLN A 285 -8.78 -13.68 1.99
C GLN A 285 -7.33 -13.45 2.38
N ASN A 286 -6.73 -14.45 3.01
CA ASN A 286 -5.37 -14.30 3.56
C ASN A 286 -4.31 -14.58 2.50
N LEU A 287 -4.24 -13.71 1.52
CA LEU A 287 -3.20 -13.70 0.50
C LEU A 287 -2.47 -12.37 0.63
N LEU A 288 -1.15 -12.44 0.78
CA LEU A 288 -0.32 -11.24 0.95
C LEU A 288 0.54 -11.03 -0.28
N ALA A 289 0.29 -9.93 -1.00
CA ALA A 289 1.13 -9.57 -2.14
C ALA A 289 2.31 -8.72 -1.66
N PHE A 290 3.49 -8.93 -2.25
CA PHE A 290 4.65 -8.14 -1.84
C PHE A 290 5.65 -8.01 -2.98
N ALA A 291 6.41 -6.90 -2.94
CA ALA A 291 7.39 -6.58 -3.96
C ALA A 291 8.51 -5.75 -3.36
N GLY A 292 9.69 -5.86 -3.93
CA GLY A 292 10.84 -5.13 -3.42
C GLY A 292 12.02 -5.08 -4.39
N ASP A 293 13.21 -5.08 -3.82
CA ASP A 293 14.44 -4.77 -4.50
C ASP A 293 15.13 -6.00 -5.12
N ASP A 294 14.38 -7.02 -5.48
CA ASP A 294 14.95 -8.24 -6.05
C ASP A 294 15.86 -7.97 -7.24
N LYS A 295 17.03 -8.60 -7.23
CA LYS A 295 18.00 -8.52 -8.31
C LYS A 295 18.31 -9.92 -8.82
N ASN A 296 18.60 -10.01 -10.11
CA ASN A 296 19.06 -11.29 -10.67
C ASN A 296 20.56 -11.44 -10.44
N LYS A 297 21.15 -12.52 -10.95
CA LYS A 297 22.57 -12.78 -10.72
C LYS A 297 23.49 -11.74 -11.37
N TYR A 298 22.98 -10.96 -12.29
CA TYR A 298 23.72 -9.89 -12.94
C TYR A 298 23.49 -8.53 -12.27
N GLN A 299 22.84 -8.51 -11.11
CA GLN A 299 22.53 -7.31 -10.34
C GLN A 299 21.57 -6.37 -11.04
N ALA A 300 20.76 -6.89 -11.95
CA ALA A 300 19.69 -6.13 -12.59
C ALA A 300 18.36 -6.43 -11.91
N ASP A 301 17.44 -5.47 -11.94
CA ASP A 301 16.11 -5.64 -11.34
C ASP A 301 15.42 -6.86 -11.94
N GLU A 302 14.79 -7.65 -11.09
CA GLU A 302 14.03 -8.80 -11.57
C GLU A 302 12.64 -8.45 -12.05
N GLY A 303 12.06 -7.37 -11.57
CA GLY A 303 10.72 -6.96 -11.98
C GLY A 303 9.64 -7.93 -11.57
N VAL A 304 9.76 -8.47 -10.36
CA VAL A 304 8.83 -9.49 -9.88
C VAL A 304 8.04 -8.98 -8.69
N PHE A 305 6.90 -9.60 -8.46
CA PHE A 305 6.22 -9.55 -7.17
C PHE A 305 5.83 -10.97 -6.80
N ARG A 306 5.45 -11.16 -5.55
CA ARG A 306 5.04 -12.48 -5.06
C ARG A 306 3.74 -12.36 -4.28
N ILE A 307 3.03 -13.46 -4.17
CA ILE A 307 1.85 -13.55 -3.33
C ILE A 307 2.02 -14.78 -2.44
N PHE A 308 1.94 -14.55 -1.13
CA PHE A 308 2.04 -15.60 -0.11
C PHE A 308 0.64 -15.96 0.36
N GLY A 309 0.40 -17.24 0.58
CA GLY A 309 -0.84 -17.69 1.19
C GLY A 309 -1.48 -18.87 0.48
N PHE A 310 -0.80 -19.46 -0.49
CA PHE A 310 -1.34 -20.59 -1.23
C PHE A 310 -1.05 -21.90 -0.52
N GLU A 311 -2.05 -22.80 -0.51
CA GLU A 311 -1.87 -24.12 0.06
C GLU A 311 -1.10 -25.00 -0.91
N SER A 312 -0.35 -25.96 -0.36
CA SER A 312 0.31 -26.95 -1.19
C SER A 312 -0.74 -27.77 -1.93
N ALA A 313 -0.38 -28.14 -3.17
CA ALA A 313 -1.22 -29.10 -3.85
C ALA A 313 -1.18 -30.41 -3.10
N UNK A 314 -2.20 -30.90 -3.04
CA UNK A 314 -2.22 -32.04 -2.34
C UNK A 314 -1.55 -32.93 -3.05
N PRO A 315 -1.02 -33.84 -2.41
CA PRO A 315 -0.31 -34.90 -3.11
C PRO A 315 -1.25 -35.79 -3.93
#